data_71297ba01af70778b3bbbd224159e591
#
_entry.id   71297ba01af70778b3bbbd224159e591
#
_cell.length_a   1.000
_cell.length_b   1.000
_cell.length_c   1.000
_cell.angle_alpha   90.00
_cell.angle_beta   90.00
_cell.angle_gamma   90.00
#
_symmetry.space_group_name_H-M   'P 1'
#
loop_
_entity.id
_entity.type
_entity.pdbx_description
1 polymer ?
#
loop_
_entity_poly.entity_id
_entity_poly.type
_entity_poly.pdbx_seq_one_letter_code
_entity_poly.pdbx_strand_id
1 'polypeptide(L)'
;MNRKMKNWAGKAFGNRWGGTEGKTNSYDLVNEINQTFVDIIRSSGGNNPQRHLLISGYNTDVELTCDSLFQMPNDPAGRCAVSVHYYTPSGFAILEEDASWGKMRSTWGTDDDYAELNRNMDLLKTTYVDKGIPVIIGEYGCPKRTRKKNPSGDFFPRSAKPPIPATCVR
;
A
#
# COMPACT_ATOMS: atom_id res chain seq x y z
N MET A 1 -15.84 23.08 -0.37
CA MET A 1 -15.14 22.01 0.37
C MET A 1 -16.18 20.93 0.74
N ASN A 2 -16.12 19.81 0.07
CA ASN A 2 -17.21 18.82 0.01
C ASN A 2 -17.39 18.13 1.38
N ARG A 3 -18.63 18.01 1.86
CA ARG A 3 -18.99 17.40 3.16
C ARG A 3 -18.49 15.95 3.29
N LYS A 4 -18.25 15.27 2.17
CA LYS A 4 -17.69 13.89 2.09
C LYS A 4 -16.24 13.80 2.59
N MET A 5 -15.41 14.84 2.46
CA MET A 5 -14.02 14.83 2.92
C MET A 5 -13.86 15.00 4.45
N LYS A 6 -14.84 15.59 5.14
CA LYS A 6 -14.76 15.80 6.60
C LYS A 6 -14.89 14.52 7.43
N ASN A 7 -15.46 13.45 6.88
CA ASN A 7 -15.63 12.18 7.61
C ASN A 7 -14.38 11.29 7.60
N TRP A 8 -13.41 11.61 6.76
CA TRP A 8 -12.20 10.79 6.60
C TRP A 8 -11.20 10.99 7.75
N ALA A 9 -11.11 12.18 8.32
CA ALA A 9 -10.07 12.53 9.29
C ALA A 9 -10.42 12.31 10.78
N GLY A 10 -11.58 11.77 11.12
CA GLY A 10 -12.09 11.91 12.50
C GLY A 10 -12.59 10.67 13.22
N LYS A 11 -12.50 9.46 12.69
CA LYS A 11 -13.04 8.28 13.39
C LYS A 11 -12.02 7.17 13.53
N ALA A 12 -11.79 6.78 14.79
CA ALA A 12 -11.01 5.63 15.21
C ALA A 12 -11.40 4.35 14.44
N PHE A 13 -10.44 3.48 14.28
CA PHE A 13 -10.37 2.25 13.46
C PHE A 13 -11.59 1.31 13.42
N GLY A 14 -12.58 1.47 14.28
CA GLY A 14 -13.79 0.62 14.33
C GLY A 14 -14.93 1.00 13.37
N ASN A 15 -14.95 2.21 12.82
CA ASN A 15 -15.97 2.67 11.88
C ASN A 15 -15.40 3.64 10.84
N ARG A 16 -14.31 3.20 10.22
CA ARG A 16 -13.47 3.95 9.28
C ARG A 16 -14.27 4.55 8.12
N TRP A 17 -15.34 3.90 7.72
CA TRP A 17 -16.05 4.20 6.49
C TRP A 17 -17.39 4.91 6.67
N GLY A 18 -17.93 4.96 7.88
CA GLY A 18 -19.33 5.38 8.07
C GLY A 18 -20.32 4.30 7.60
N GLY A 19 -19.91 3.02 7.73
CA GLY A 19 -20.70 1.87 7.27
C GLY A 19 -20.40 1.45 5.82
N THR A 20 -21.17 0.49 5.32
CA THR A 20 -20.99 -0.11 3.99
C THR A 20 -21.14 0.94 2.86
N GLU A 21 -22.15 1.81 2.96
CA GLU A 21 -22.36 2.88 1.98
C GLU A 21 -21.18 3.85 1.94
N GLY A 22 -20.64 4.25 3.09
CA GLY A 22 -19.47 5.11 3.16
C GLY A 22 -18.22 4.46 2.56
N LYS A 23 -18.06 3.16 2.72
CA LYS A 23 -16.99 2.39 2.08
C LYS A 23 -17.14 2.44 0.55
N THR A 24 -18.29 2.07 0.02
CA THR A 24 -18.56 2.07 -1.42
C THR A 24 -18.32 3.45 -2.02
N ASN A 25 -18.92 4.49 -1.46
CA ASN A 25 -18.73 5.87 -1.94
C ASN A 25 -17.26 6.32 -1.95
N SER A 26 -16.45 5.82 -1.02
CA SER A 26 -15.02 6.16 -0.96
C SER A 26 -14.22 5.48 -2.06
N TYR A 27 -14.54 4.22 -2.37
CA TYR A 27 -13.93 3.51 -3.49
C TYR A 27 -14.37 4.07 -4.83
N ASP A 28 -15.66 4.38 -5.00
CA ASP A 28 -16.19 5.00 -6.22
C ASP A 28 -15.46 6.30 -6.53
N LEU A 29 -15.21 7.14 -5.51
CA LEU A 29 -14.46 8.38 -5.69
C LEU A 29 -13.02 8.13 -6.13
N VAL A 30 -12.32 7.16 -5.53
CA VAL A 30 -10.94 6.83 -5.91
C VAL A 30 -10.88 6.26 -7.33
N ASN A 31 -11.81 5.38 -7.67
CA ASN A 31 -11.91 4.81 -9.02
C ASN A 31 -12.18 5.91 -10.06
N GLU A 32 -13.09 6.85 -9.78
CA GLU A 32 -13.37 8.01 -10.64
C GLU A 32 -12.14 8.90 -10.83
N ILE A 33 -11.40 9.19 -9.76
CA ILE A 33 -10.17 9.99 -9.83
C ILE A 33 -9.13 9.29 -10.70
N ASN A 34 -8.91 8.00 -10.49
CA ASN A 34 -7.94 7.22 -11.26
C ASN A 34 -8.33 7.15 -12.74
N GLN A 35 -9.62 6.94 -13.07
CA GLN A 35 -10.09 6.94 -14.44
C GLN A 35 -9.90 8.32 -15.10
N THR A 36 -10.29 9.39 -14.41
CA THR A 36 -10.12 10.76 -14.89
C THR A 36 -8.65 11.09 -15.18
N PHE A 37 -7.75 10.65 -14.29
CA PHE A 37 -6.30 10.81 -14.50
C PHE A 37 -5.84 10.11 -15.79
N VAL A 38 -6.24 8.87 -16.01
CA VAL A 38 -5.89 8.12 -17.23
C VAL A 38 -6.42 8.83 -18.47
N ASP A 39 -7.69 9.23 -18.47
CA ASP A 39 -8.34 9.88 -19.61
C ASP A 39 -7.64 11.20 -20.00
N ILE A 40 -7.29 12.02 -19.00
CA ILE A 40 -6.55 13.27 -19.22
C ILE A 40 -5.18 12.98 -19.83
N ILE A 41 -4.42 12.05 -19.28
CA ILE A 41 -3.08 11.74 -19.78
C ILE A 41 -3.17 11.17 -21.19
N ARG A 42 -4.08 10.23 -21.46
CA ARG A 42 -4.20 9.60 -22.79
C ARG A 42 -4.59 10.60 -23.88
N SER A 43 -5.34 11.65 -23.53
CA SER A 43 -5.77 12.70 -24.46
C SER A 43 -4.78 13.87 -24.60
N SER A 44 -3.76 13.98 -23.75
CA SER A 44 -2.92 15.19 -23.67
C SER A 44 -1.81 15.29 -24.71
N GLY A 45 -1.71 14.37 -25.66
CA GLY A 45 -0.76 14.45 -26.77
C GLY A 45 0.68 14.10 -26.42
N GLY A 46 1.62 14.36 -27.35
CA GLY A 46 3.02 13.99 -27.20
C GLY A 46 3.21 12.48 -27.01
N ASN A 47 4.03 12.06 -26.05
CA ASN A 47 4.24 10.64 -25.70
C ASN A 47 3.23 10.11 -24.70
N ASN A 48 2.28 10.92 -24.25
CA ASN A 48 1.34 10.57 -23.19
C ASN A 48 0.36 9.43 -23.57
N PRO A 49 -0.09 9.31 -24.82
CA PRO A 49 -0.90 8.15 -25.23
C PRO A 49 -0.22 6.79 -24.99
N GLN A 50 1.12 6.76 -24.92
CA GLN A 50 1.92 5.55 -24.77
C GLN A 50 2.68 5.49 -23.43
N ARG A 51 2.52 6.49 -22.57
CA ARG A 51 3.21 6.57 -21.27
C ARG A 51 2.74 5.46 -20.34
N HIS A 52 3.67 4.85 -19.59
CA HIS A 52 3.28 4.03 -18.44
C HIS A 52 2.73 4.92 -17.34
N LEU A 53 1.63 4.50 -16.73
CA LEU A 53 0.97 5.22 -15.65
C LEU A 53 1.00 4.38 -14.38
N LEU A 54 1.27 5.02 -13.27
CA LEU A 54 1.24 4.41 -11.96
C LEU A 54 -0.05 4.84 -11.27
N ILE A 55 -0.91 3.87 -11.03
CA ILE A 55 -2.24 4.07 -10.44
C ILE A 55 -2.14 3.84 -8.94
N SER A 56 -2.52 4.85 -8.17
CA SER A 56 -2.56 4.73 -6.72
C SER A 56 -3.65 3.76 -6.29
N GLY A 57 -3.27 2.71 -5.58
CA GLY A 57 -4.20 1.84 -4.90
C GLY A 57 -4.95 2.59 -3.80
N TYR A 58 -6.07 2.03 -3.32
CA TYR A 58 -6.84 2.67 -2.27
C TYR A 58 -5.98 2.84 -1.01
N ASN A 59 -5.80 4.10 -0.58
CA ASN A 59 -4.90 4.48 0.52
C ASN A 59 -3.48 3.90 0.39
N THR A 60 -3.09 3.44 -0.80
CA THR A 60 -1.86 2.69 -1.08
C THR A 60 -1.66 1.44 -0.21
N ASP A 61 -2.67 1.04 0.55
CA ASP A 61 -2.67 -0.13 1.41
C ASP A 61 -2.91 -1.41 0.60
N VAL A 62 -2.21 -2.50 0.92
CA VAL A 62 -2.29 -3.75 0.16
C VAL A 62 -3.68 -4.37 0.21
N GLU A 63 -4.24 -4.54 1.41
CA GLU A 63 -5.54 -5.20 1.57
C GLU A 63 -6.66 -4.36 0.97
N LEU A 64 -6.60 -3.03 1.17
CA LEU A 64 -7.61 -2.12 0.63
C LEU A 64 -7.50 -1.96 -0.89
N THR A 65 -6.31 -2.08 -1.45
CA THR A 65 -6.11 -2.05 -2.90
C THR A 65 -6.58 -3.35 -3.56
N CYS A 66 -6.51 -4.47 -2.84
CA CYS A 66 -7.00 -5.77 -3.31
C CYS A 66 -8.50 -6.02 -2.99
N ASP A 67 -9.18 -5.06 -2.37
CA ASP A 67 -10.63 -5.15 -2.15
C ASP A 67 -11.37 -5.11 -3.50
N SER A 68 -12.44 -5.88 -3.62
CA SER A 68 -13.25 -5.99 -4.85
C SER A 68 -13.90 -4.68 -5.29
N LEU A 69 -13.99 -3.70 -4.41
CA LEU A 69 -14.49 -2.35 -4.72
C LEU A 69 -13.46 -1.47 -5.42
N PHE A 70 -12.16 -1.77 -5.29
CA PHE A 70 -11.12 -1.06 -6.03
C PHE A 70 -11.04 -1.61 -7.46
N GLN A 71 -11.10 -0.72 -8.44
CA GLN A 71 -11.05 -1.07 -9.85
C GLN A 71 -9.90 -0.35 -10.53
N MET A 72 -9.11 -1.10 -11.28
CA MET A 72 -8.13 -0.50 -12.18
C MET A 72 -8.87 0.29 -13.27
N PRO A 73 -8.37 1.49 -13.62
CA PRO A 73 -8.98 2.27 -14.69
C PRO A 73 -8.89 1.53 -16.03
N ASN A 74 -9.88 1.74 -16.86
CA ASN A 74 -9.82 1.32 -18.26
C ASN A 74 -8.78 2.16 -18.99
N ASP A 75 -7.73 1.50 -19.47
CA ASP A 75 -6.64 2.13 -20.21
C ASP A 75 -6.50 1.51 -21.59
N PRO A 76 -6.85 2.23 -22.67
CA PRO A 76 -6.72 1.70 -24.04
C PRO A 76 -5.29 1.32 -24.42
N ALA A 77 -4.28 1.90 -23.75
CA ALA A 77 -2.88 1.58 -24.01
C ALA A 77 -2.41 0.32 -23.26
N GLY A 78 -3.15 -0.15 -22.25
CA GLY A 78 -2.78 -1.29 -21.45
C GLY A 78 -1.48 -1.08 -20.66
N ARG A 79 -1.17 0.17 -20.26
CA ARG A 79 0.12 0.56 -19.64
C ARG A 79 -0.02 1.12 -18.23
N CYS A 80 -1.03 0.67 -17.49
CA CYS A 80 -1.20 0.99 -16.09
C CYS A 80 -0.56 -0.07 -15.20
N ALA A 81 0.16 0.37 -14.18
CA ALA A 81 0.62 -0.43 -13.05
C ALA A 81 -0.05 0.07 -11.78
N VAL A 82 -0.29 -0.81 -10.80
CA VAL A 82 -0.81 -0.40 -9.51
C VAL A 82 0.32 -0.12 -8.52
N SER A 83 0.18 0.95 -7.73
CA SER A 83 1.12 1.32 -6.67
C SER A 83 0.52 1.06 -5.31
N VAL A 84 1.30 0.40 -4.45
CA VAL A 84 1.00 0.23 -3.02
C VAL A 84 2.19 0.68 -2.19
N HIS A 85 1.94 0.99 -0.91
CA HIS A 85 2.98 1.20 0.09
C HIS A 85 2.97 0.03 1.07
N TYR A 86 4.14 -0.35 1.56
CA TYR A 86 4.27 -1.49 2.46
C TYR A 86 4.92 -1.09 3.78
N TYR A 87 4.07 -0.79 4.76
CA TYR A 87 4.48 -0.43 6.12
C TYR A 87 3.88 -1.41 7.15
N THR A 88 3.87 -2.70 6.80
CA THR A 88 3.29 -3.76 7.63
C THR A 88 4.37 -4.63 8.27
N PRO A 89 4.29 -4.91 9.57
CA PRO A 89 3.32 -4.36 10.52
C PRO A 89 3.66 -2.91 10.91
N SER A 90 2.64 -2.07 11.02
CA SER A 90 2.79 -0.63 11.27
C SER A 90 3.50 -0.31 12.61
N GLY A 91 3.35 -1.16 13.60
CA GLY A 91 4.06 -1.03 14.88
C GLY A 91 5.57 -1.10 14.74
N PHE A 92 6.08 -1.82 13.73
CA PHE A 92 7.50 -1.88 13.39
C PHE A 92 7.88 -0.82 12.37
N ALA A 93 7.08 -0.66 11.33
CA ALA A 93 7.46 0.12 10.15
C ALA A 93 7.21 1.63 10.31
N ILE A 94 6.28 2.04 11.20
CA ILE A 94 5.88 3.45 11.33
C ILE A 94 6.14 3.99 12.73
N LEU A 95 5.80 3.23 13.79
CA LEU A 95 5.78 3.76 15.14
C LEU A 95 7.18 3.87 15.74
N GLU A 96 7.53 5.05 16.25
CA GLU A 96 8.72 5.30 17.07
C GLU A 96 8.44 5.10 18.57
N GLU A 97 7.17 5.27 18.97
CA GLU A 97 6.64 5.05 20.32
C GLU A 97 5.20 4.53 20.25
N ASP A 98 4.64 4.14 21.39
CA ASP A 98 3.25 3.68 21.47
C ASP A 98 2.28 4.81 21.08
N ALA A 99 1.33 4.51 20.22
CA ALA A 99 0.26 5.41 19.83
C ALA A 99 -1.10 4.89 20.29
N SER A 100 -2.13 5.73 20.25
CA SER A 100 -3.50 5.33 20.59
C SER A 100 -4.07 4.21 19.70
N TRP A 101 -3.52 4.05 18.49
CA TRP A 101 -3.95 3.11 17.46
C TRP A 101 -3.03 1.90 17.30
N GLY A 102 -1.90 1.84 18.00
CA GLY A 102 -0.97 0.72 17.87
C GLY A 102 0.18 0.75 18.88
N LYS A 103 0.80 -0.40 19.06
CA LYS A 103 1.98 -0.59 19.89
C LYS A 103 3.25 -0.62 19.05
N MET A 104 4.26 0.12 19.49
CA MET A 104 5.58 0.12 18.86
C MET A 104 6.25 -1.25 19.04
N ARG A 105 6.87 -1.73 17.98
CA ARG A 105 7.70 -2.94 17.96
C ARG A 105 9.12 -2.58 17.54
N SER A 106 10.09 -3.05 18.32
CA SER A 106 11.52 -2.81 18.02
C SER A 106 12.15 -3.86 17.12
N THR A 107 11.48 -4.99 16.92
CA THR A 107 11.98 -6.15 16.16
C THR A 107 10.97 -6.60 15.11
N TRP A 108 11.50 -7.19 14.04
CA TRP A 108 10.79 -7.85 12.97
C TRP A 108 11.53 -9.13 12.59
N GLY A 109 10.84 -10.12 12.05
CA GLY A 109 11.43 -11.35 11.53
C GLY A 109 11.00 -12.61 12.28
N THR A 110 9.87 -12.56 12.98
CA THR A 110 9.21 -13.76 13.52
C THR A 110 8.50 -14.52 12.41
N ASP A 111 8.14 -15.78 12.66
CA ASP A 111 7.38 -16.59 11.70
C ASP A 111 6.04 -15.91 11.33
N ASP A 112 5.38 -15.25 12.28
CA ASP A 112 4.16 -14.50 12.03
C ASP A 112 4.40 -13.30 11.10
N ASP A 113 5.52 -12.59 11.27
CA ASP A 113 5.89 -11.47 10.39
C ASP A 113 6.10 -11.94 8.95
N TYR A 114 6.77 -13.08 8.77
CA TYR A 114 6.94 -13.69 7.45
C TYR A 114 5.63 -14.22 6.89
N ALA A 115 4.77 -14.81 7.70
CA ALA A 115 3.46 -15.28 7.28
C ALA A 115 2.59 -14.11 6.80
N GLU A 116 2.61 -12.98 7.51
CA GLU A 116 1.90 -11.76 7.10
C GLU A 116 2.45 -11.17 5.80
N LEU A 117 3.78 -11.10 5.66
CA LEU A 117 4.43 -10.64 4.43
C LEU A 117 4.03 -11.51 3.25
N ASN A 118 4.15 -12.82 3.37
CA ASN A 118 3.83 -13.76 2.30
C ASN A 118 2.36 -13.66 1.91
N ARG A 119 1.43 -13.63 2.87
CA ARG A 119 0.01 -13.43 2.61
C ARG A 119 -0.27 -12.16 1.79
N ASN A 120 0.35 -11.04 2.15
CA ASN A 120 0.17 -9.79 1.45
C ASN A 120 0.76 -9.81 0.03
N MET A 121 1.93 -10.42 -0.15
CA MET A 121 2.54 -10.58 -1.48
C MET A 121 1.72 -11.53 -2.37
N ASP A 122 1.21 -12.62 -1.83
CA ASP A 122 0.34 -13.55 -2.55
C ASP A 122 -0.99 -12.89 -2.93
N LEU A 123 -1.53 -12.04 -2.07
CA LEU A 123 -2.75 -11.27 -2.35
C LEU A 123 -2.54 -10.32 -3.54
N LEU A 124 -1.43 -9.56 -3.56
CA LEU A 124 -1.07 -8.71 -4.69
C LEU A 124 -0.83 -9.52 -5.97
N LYS A 125 -0.14 -10.66 -5.82
CA LYS A 125 0.15 -11.56 -6.95
C LYS A 125 -1.15 -12.04 -7.59
N THR A 126 -2.04 -12.63 -6.83
CA THR A 126 -3.28 -13.22 -7.34
C THR A 126 -4.27 -12.17 -7.84
N THR A 127 -4.29 -11.00 -7.23
CA THR A 127 -5.22 -9.93 -7.62
C THR A 127 -4.78 -9.23 -8.90
N TYR A 128 -3.48 -9.00 -9.10
CA TYR A 128 -2.95 -8.18 -10.18
C TYR A 128 -1.93 -8.89 -11.07
N VAL A 129 -0.84 -9.40 -10.51
CA VAL A 129 0.30 -9.91 -11.29
C VAL A 129 -0.10 -11.07 -12.18
N ASP A 130 -0.87 -12.02 -11.68
CA ASP A 130 -1.35 -13.18 -12.43
C ASP A 130 -2.34 -12.79 -13.55
N LYS A 131 -2.86 -11.56 -13.52
CA LYS A 131 -3.71 -10.98 -14.57
C LYS A 131 -2.92 -10.05 -15.51
N GLY A 132 -1.60 -10.01 -15.39
CA GLY A 132 -0.74 -9.20 -16.26
C GLY A 132 -0.66 -7.72 -15.85
N ILE A 133 -1.16 -7.32 -14.68
CA ILE A 133 -1.08 -5.96 -14.17
C ILE A 133 0.16 -5.86 -13.27
N PRO A 134 1.17 -5.02 -13.63
CA PRO A 134 2.34 -4.83 -12.80
C PRO A 134 2.00 -4.18 -11.46
N VAL A 135 2.69 -4.60 -10.39
CA VAL A 135 2.58 -4.01 -9.05
C VAL A 135 3.91 -3.36 -8.68
N ILE A 136 3.85 -2.13 -8.18
CA ILE A 136 5.01 -1.40 -7.69
C ILE A 136 4.81 -1.08 -6.21
N ILE A 137 5.75 -1.51 -5.37
CA ILE A 137 5.83 -1.04 -3.99
C ILE A 137 6.58 0.29 -4.03
N GLY A 138 5.82 1.41 -4.00
CA GLY A 138 6.34 2.76 -4.12
C GLY A 138 7.05 3.25 -2.86
N GLU A 139 6.61 2.77 -1.70
CA GLU A 139 7.22 3.12 -0.42
C GLU A 139 7.28 1.93 0.52
N TYR A 140 8.37 1.81 1.23
CA TYR A 140 8.57 0.87 2.34
C TYR A 140 9.71 1.34 3.23
N GLY A 141 9.72 0.93 4.48
CA GLY A 141 10.81 1.29 5.38
C GLY A 141 10.47 1.07 6.85
N CYS A 142 11.36 1.51 7.70
CA CYS A 142 11.14 1.59 9.14
C CYS A 142 11.95 2.76 9.73
N PRO A 143 11.53 3.29 10.90
CA PRO A 143 12.26 4.33 11.60
C PRO A 143 13.69 3.88 11.92
N LYS A 144 14.65 4.80 11.78
CA LYS A 144 16.03 4.56 12.20
C LYS A 144 16.08 4.45 13.71
N ARG A 145 16.24 3.23 14.22
CA ARG A 145 16.36 2.97 15.65
C ARG A 145 17.83 3.02 16.05
N THR A 146 18.13 3.80 17.08
CA THR A 146 19.45 3.74 17.71
C THR A 146 19.64 2.35 18.30
N ARG A 147 20.68 1.66 17.86
CA ARG A 147 21.08 0.37 18.43
C ARG A 147 21.40 0.59 19.92
N LYS A 148 20.54 0.13 20.81
CA LYS A 148 20.95 -0.09 22.19
C LYS A 148 21.96 -1.24 22.14
N LYS A 149 23.23 -0.97 22.54
CA LYS A 149 24.21 -2.03 22.76
C LYS A 149 23.62 -2.95 23.83
N ASN A 150 23.50 -4.25 23.54
CA ASN A 150 23.30 -5.21 24.61
C ASN A 150 24.46 -5.10 25.59
N PRO A 151 24.24 -5.32 26.88
CA PRO A 151 25.33 -5.36 27.90
C PRO A 151 26.44 -6.33 27.53
N SER A 152 26.18 -7.37 26.74
CA SER A 152 27.16 -8.35 26.24
C SER A 152 27.98 -7.88 25.02
N GLY A 153 27.71 -6.69 24.48
CA GLY A 153 28.47 -6.16 23.34
C GLY A 153 28.14 -6.80 21.97
N ASP A 154 27.21 -7.75 21.91
CA ASP A 154 26.88 -8.45 20.68
C ASP A 154 26.01 -7.60 19.76
N PHE A 155 26.42 -7.49 18.51
CA PHE A 155 25.66 -6.85 17.45
C PHE A 155 24.56 -7.80 16.99
N PHE A 156 23.30 -7.34 16.95
CA PHE A 156 22.27 -8.03 16.20
C PHE A 156 22.76 -8.29 14.77
N PRO A 157 22.53 -9.51 14.23
CA PRO A 157 22.98 -9.83 12.90
C PRO A 157 22.40 -8.87 11.86
N ARG A 158 23.20 -8.52 10.85
CA ARG A 158 22.84 -7.66 9.71
C ARG A 158 21.76 -8.25 8.77
N SER A 159 21.05 -9.23 9.19
CA SER A 159 20.18 -10.07 8.37
C SER A 159 18.69 -9.74 8.43
N ALA A 160 18.33 -8.46 8.47
CA ALA A 160 16.94 -8.12 8.20
C ALA A 160 16.86 -7.05 7.11
N LYS A 161 17.45 -7.32 5.94
CA LYS A 161 16.81 -6.87 4.70
C LYS A 161 15.60 -7.78 4.56
N PRO A 162 14.37 -7.27 4.56
CA PRO A 162 13.24 -8.12 4.21
C PRO A 162 13.55 -8.67 2.81
N PRO A 163 13.44 -9.98 2.59
CA PRO A 163 13.50 -10.50 1.24
C PRO A 163 12.25 -10.00 0.53
N ILE A 164 12.38 -8.89 -0.18
CA ILE A 164 11.39 -8.55 -1.21
C ILE A 164 11.57 -9.64 -2.25
N PRO A 165 10.59 -10.50 -2.47
CA PRO A 165 10.71 -11.53 -3.50
C PRO A 165 11.03 -10.84 -4.82
N ALA A 166 12.05 -11.30 -5.53
CA ALA A 166 12.47 -10.78 -6.84
C ALA A 166 11.38 -10.87 -7.93
N THR A 167 10.21 -11.38 -7.59
CA THR A 167 9.04 -11.53 -8.47
C THR A 167 8.16 -10.28 -8.59
N CYS A 168 8.44 -9.20 -7.85
CA CYS A 168 7.74 -7.93 -8.02
C CYS A 168 8.38 -7.01 -9.07
N VAL A 169 9.36 -7.48 -9.83
CA VAL A 169 10.01 -6.73 -10.90
C VAL A 169 9.99 -7.58 -12.17
N ARG A 170 8.89 -7.53 -12.89
CA ARG A 170 8.84 -7.77 -14.34
C ARG A 170 7.75 -6.93 -14.96
#